data_bb9dff13be7f248e27ce200c26a38369
#
_entry.id   bb9dff13be7f248e27ce200c26a38369
#
_cell.length_a   1.000
_cell.length_b   1.000
_cell.length_c   1.000
_cell.angle_alpha   90.00
_cell.angle_beta   90.00
_cell.angle_gamma   90.00
#
_symmetry.space_group_name_H-M   'P 1'
#
loop_
_entity.id
_entity.type
_entity.pdbx_description
1 polymer ?
#
loop_
_entity_poly.entity_id
_entity_poly.type
_entity_poly.pdbx_seq_one_letter_code
_entity_poly.pdbx_strand_id
1 'polypeptide(L)'
;MNDRRILVALGSLALAVALGLTASGRAASSGQDRTSRGGGIFKISLNAASGIDYLDPALASTPPAWTLLDTTCARLLSYPDKAPPDGFRLQPEVAASVPVASNDGRTYTFTLRRGFRFSDGKPVRASAFARAINRVLAPAMHSPGVQFARDIVGAGQVVSGKTTAASGVVAHGNTLVVRLTRAAPDFPQRMASMFFCAVPPTLPLDAEGAGAFPAAGPYYVVDYKPAERVVIRRNPYYGGRRPHHVDGYDVDLRAASPQDVVKRVDRGDADWGYTLSGIYFDPTLGLVERYGVNRSQFYVKSGLTMRMIAFNLSRPLFRDNPGLRKAVNFALNRRALVAAGGSLVSRPTDQYLPSILPGFRNADVYPLDHAELKRARVLAEGNLRGAKAILYVNSSAIPMAIGNLVRQQLAEIGLDVVVTGIPIHSASAAYFAKLATPGEPWDLAFGLWSPSYIDPFAYINLLFDRRFLGASNFTRFASAPVNEQMRRAARLPQGSDRSSAYAALDVRLARDLAPAAAVDFLNEVTLVSGRVDLGCVALRPVLDLTAVCLK
;
A
#
# COMPACT_ATOMS: atom_id res chain seq x y z
N MET A 1 70.69 4.26 -16.32
CA MET A 1 71.86 4.27 -15.40
C MET A 1 71.38 3.61 -14.11
N ASN A 2 71.96 2.42 -13.87
CA ASN A 2 72.11 1.63 -12.65
C ASN A 2 70.84 1.29 -11.85
N ASP A 3 70.35 0.08 -11.92
CA ASP A 3 70.89 -1.27 -11.53
C ASP A 3 71.16 -1.41 -10.06
N ARG A 4 70.49 -2.42 -9.42
CA ARG A 4 70.93 -3.59 -8.63
C ARG A 4 69.78 -4.13 -7.80
N ARG A 5 69.19 -5.22 -8.11
CA ARG A 5 69.33 -6.67 -7.86
C ARG A 5 70.15 -7.05 -6.57
N ILE A 6 69.61 -8.02 -5.79
CA ILE A 6 70.21 -9.20 -5.12
C ILE A 6 69.16 -9.77 -4.17
N LEU A 7 68.53 -10.93 -4.39
CA LEU A 7 68.89 -12.34 -4.28
C LEU A 7 68.88 -12.90 -2.85
N VAL A 8 67.88 -13.77 -2.60
CA VAL A 8 67.92 -15.19 -2.12
C VAL A 8 68.62 -15.53 -0.81
N ALA A 9 67.92 -16.23 0.10
CA ALA A 9 68.44 -17.44 0.75
C ALA A 9 67.31 -18.32 1.31
N LEU A 10 67.32 -19.57 0.86
CA LEU A 10 66.60 -20.73 1.36
C LEU A 10 67.21 -21.21 2.68
N GLY A 11 66.41 -21.79 3.58
CA GLY A 11 66.85 -22.52 4.74
C GLY A 11 65.81 -23.52 5.22
N SER A 12 65.94 -24.75 4.76
CA SER A 12 65.21 -25.94 5.26
C SER A 12 65.88 -26.48 6.54
N LEU A 13 65.10 -26.94 7.51
CA LEU A 13 65.38 -28.19 8.30
C LEU A 13 64.25 -28.41 9.34
N ALA A 14 63.53 -29.48 9.18
CA ALA A 14 63.45 -30.77 9.88
C ALA A 14 62.71 -30.79 11.23
N LEU A 15 61.59 -31.45 11.19
CA LEU A 15 61.02 -32.56 11.96
C LEU A 15 61.33 -32.64 13.48
N ALA A 16 60.23 -32.46 14.27
CA ALA A 16 60.11 -33.23 15.56
C ALA A 16 58.59 -33.48 15.79
N VAL A 17 58.27 -34.80 15.81
CA VAL A 17 56.96 -35.35 16.18
C VAL A 17 56.86 -35.30 17.70
N ALA A 18 55.85 -34.66 18.25
CA ALA A 18 55.37 -34.80 19.61
C ALA A 18 53.87 -35.06 19.60
N LEU A 19 53.44 -36.26 19.87
CA LEU A 19 52.07 -36.62 20.20
C LEU A 19 51.68 -35.91 21.50
N GLY A 20 50.76 -34.94 21.38
CA GLY A 20 50.07 -34.35 22.50
C GLY A 20 48.58 -34.52 22.27
N LEU A 21 47.95 -35.42 22.99
CA LEU A 21 46.52 -35.54 23.17
C LEU A 21 46.01 -34.22 23.79
N THR A 22 45.36 -33.37 22.98
CA THR A 22 44.57 -32.27 23.50
C THR A 22 43.12 -32.51 23.15
N ALA A 23 42.32 -32.63 24.18
CA ALA A 23 40.88 -32.70 24.16
C ALA A 23 40.30 -31.55 23.31
N SER A 24 39.58 -31.89 22.24
CA SER A 24 38.77 -30.96 21.47
C SER A 24 37.62 -30.46 22.34
N GLY A 25 37.85 -29.37 23.05
CA GLY A 25 36.78 -28.57 23.60
C GLY A 25 36.00 -28.00 22.43
N ARG A 26 34.89 -28.65 22.06
CA ARG A 26 33.82 -27.99 21.31
C ARG A 26 33.37 -26.81 22.14
N ALA A 27 33.76 -25.62 21.74
CA ALA A 27 33.04 -24.41 22.12
C ALA A 27 31.61 -24.60 21.62
N ALA A 28 30.73 -25.03 22.50
CA ALA A 28 29.31 -24.89 22.32
C ALA A 28 29.06 -23.39 22.18
N SER A 29 28.84 -22.93 20.96
CA SER A 29 28.12 -21.67 20.77
C SER A 29 26.80 -21.84 21.51
N SER A 30 26.71 -21.22 22.68
CA SER A 30 25.43 -21.01 23.35
C SER A 30 24.60 -20.13 22.42
N GLY A 31 23.96 -20.73 21.41
CA GLY A 31 22.76 -20.23 20.85
C GLY A 31 21.79 -20.13 22.02
N GLN A 32 21.66 -18.95 22.59
CA GLN A 32 20.52 -18.66 23.44
C GLN A 32 19.29 -18.99 22.60
N ASP A 33 18.72 -20.13 22.90
CA ASP A 33 17.36 -20.48 22.54
C ASP A 33 16.50 -19.35 23.13
N ARG A 34 16.25 -18.31 22.31
CA ARG A 34 15.26 -17.30 22.61
C ARG A 34 13.95 -18.07 22.57
N THR A 35 13.56 -18.65 23.69
CA THR A 35 12.20 -19.10 23.91
C THR A 35 11.33 -17.91 23.55
N SER A 36 10.74 -17.95 22.36
CA SER A 36 9.76 -16.97 21.93
C SER A 36 8.68 -16.98 22.99
N ARG A 37 8.58 -15.91 23.77
CA ARG A 37 7.46 -15.69 24.67
C ARG A 37 6.22 -15.53 23.78
N GLY A 38 5.66 -16.65 23.35
CA GLY A 38 4.40 -16.69 22.62
C GLY A 38 3.24 -16.54 23.61
N GLY A 39 2.17 -15.90 23.17
CA GLY A 39 0.94 -15.72 23.95
C GLY A 39 0.64 -14.28 24.30
N GLY A 40 -0.44 -14.09 25.05
CA GLY A 40 -0.96 -12.79 25.45
C GLY A 40 -1.81 -12.10 24.39
N ILE A 41 -2.54 -11.09 24.84
CA ILE A 41 -3.40 -10.27 23.96
C ILE A 41 -2.67 -8.99 23.58
N PHE A 42 -2.54 -8.76 22.28
CA PHE A 42 -2.01 -7.52 21.71
C PHE A 42 -3.13 -6.47 21.63
N LYS A 43 -2.95 -5.35 22.30
CA LYS A 43 -3.95 -4.30 22.39
C LYS A 43 -3.73 -3.24 21.32
N ILE A 44 -4.79 -2.93 20.57
CA ILE A 44 -4.76 -1.93 19.50
C ILE A 44 -5.73 -0.80 19.86
N SER A 45 -5.29 0.45 19.69
CA SER A 45 -6.15 1.63 19.84
C SER A 45 -6.34 2.32 18.51
N LEU A 46 -7.61 2.57 18.14
CA LEU A 46 -7.99 3.33 16.96
C LEU A 46 -9.04 4.36 17.34
N ASN A 47 -9.14 5.43 16.58
CA ASN A 47 -10.27 6.33 16.73
C ASN A 47 -11.27 6.11 15.59
N ALA A 48 -12.56 6.37 15.82
CA ALA A 48 -13.62 6.12 14.83
C ALA A 48 -13.37 6.86 13.50
N ALA A 49 -12.79 8.04 13.53
CA ALA A 49 -12.48 8.81 12.32
C ALA A 49 -11.26 8.29 11.53
N SER A 50 -10.38 7.52 12.17
CA SER A 50 -9.23 6.86 11.51
C SER A 50 -9.61 5.56 10.79
N GLY A 51 -10.78 5.14 10.88
CA GLY A 51 -11.78 4.27 10.36
C GLY A 51 -11.36 2.93 9.77
N ILE A 52 -11.73 1.90 10.50
CA ILE A 52 -12.11 0.64 9.85
C ILE A 52 -13.42 0.92 9.10
N ASP A 53 -13.38 0.87 7.77
CA ASP A 53 -14.59 0.96 6.97
C ASP A 53 -15.37 -0.36 7.03
N TYR A 54 -14.72 -1.47 6.67
CA TYR A 54 -15.31 -2.81 6.67
C TYR A 54 -14.30 -3.86 7.15
N LEU A 55 -14.80 -4.94 7.76
CA LEU A 55 -14.06 -6.17 8.01
C LEU A 55 -14.39 -7.26 6.97
N ASP A 56 -15.27 -6.97 6.03
CA ASP A 56 -15.53 -7.82 4.87
C ASP A 56 -14.47 -7.59 3.80
N PRO A 57 -13.73 -8.64 3.37
CA PRO A 57 -12.65 -8.50 2.40
C PRO A 57 -13.09 -7.87 1.07
N ALA A 58 -14.32 -8.12 0.62
CA ALA A 58 -14.80 -7.57 -0.65
C ALA A 58 -15.05 -6.06 -0.59
N LEU A 59 -15.16 -5.46 0.59
CA LEU A 59 -15.57 -4.06 0.80
C LEU A 59 -14.46 -3.19 1.39
N ALA A 60 -13.55 -3.77 2.17
CA ALA A 60 -12.50 -3.03 2.88
C ALA A 60 -11.62 -2.22 1.92
N SER A 61 -11.51 -0.93 2.15
CA SER A 61 -10.75 -0.01 1.30
C SER A 61 -9.76 0.87 2.06
N THR A 62 -9.75 0.80 3.40
CA THR A 62 -8.87 1.62 4.24
C THR A 62 -7.66 0.84 4.75
N PRO A 63 -6.47 1.48 4.90
CA PRO A 63 -5.28 0.83 5.44
C PRO A 63 -5.48 0.17 6.81
N PRO A 64 -6.20 0.76 7.80
CA PRO A 64 -6.47 0.08 9.07
C PRO A 64 -7.26 -1.21 8.91
N ALA A 65 -8.29 -1.21 8.05
CA ALA A 65 -9.07 -2.41 7.75
C ALA A 65 -8.20 -3.49 7.10
N TRP A 66 -7.34 -3.12 6.14
CA TRP A 66 -6.41 -4.07 5.51
C TRP A 66 -5.40 -4.64 6.50
N THR A 67 -4.92 -3.83 7.45
CA THR A 67 -3.98 -4.29 8.49
C THR A 67 -4.62 -5.35 9.39
N LEU A 68 -5.89 -5.18 9.79
CA LEU A 68 -6.61 -6.20 10.54
C LEU A 68 -6.97 -7.42 9.68
N LEU A 69 -7.44 -7.20 8.45
CA LEU A 69 -7.73 -8.28 7.52
C LEU A 69 -6.49 -9.11 7.18
N ASP A 70 -5.30 -8.53 7.17
CA ASP A 70 -4.07 -9.32 6.98
C ASP A 70 -3.94 -10.42 8.03
N THR A 71 -4.40 -10.21 9.26
CA THR A 71 -4.35 -11.24 10.31
C THR A 71 -5.38 -12.35 10.11
N THR A 72 -6.54 -12.04 9.55
CA THR A 72 -7.66 -13.00 9.43
C THR A 72 -7.77 -13.65 8.06
N CYS A 73 -7.11 -13.09 7.08
CA CYS A 73 -7.19 -13.45 5.67
C CYS A 73 -6.20 -14.57 5.33
N ALA A 74 -6.67 -15.61 4.64
CA ALA A 74 -5.81 -16.55 3.91
C ALA A 74 -5.92 -16.23 2.42
N ARG A 75 -4.80 -15.89 1.81
CA ARG A 75 -4.70 -15.50 0.38
C ARG A 75 -4.04 -16.62 -0.43
N LEU A 76 -4.22 -16.61 -1.73
CA LEU A 76 -3.47 -17.50 -2.61
C LEU A 76 -1.97 -17.23 -2.50
N LEU A 77 -1.60 -15.95 -2.51
CA LEU A 77 -0.24 -15.45 -2.43
C LEU A 77 -0.16 -14.35 -1.37
N SER A 78 1.03 -14.12 -0.81
CA SER A 78 1.29 -13.07 0.19
C SER A 78 2.65 -12.42 -0.04
N TYR A 79 2.98 -11.44 0.77
CA TYR A 79 4.30 -10.83 0.83
C TYR A 79 4.96 -11.22 2.16
N PRO A 80 6.28 -11.52 2.18
CA PRO A 80 6.98 -11.87 3.42
C PRO A 80 7.14 -10.64 4.32
N ASP A 81 7.22 -10.86 5.63
CA ASP A 81 7.64 -9.83 6.58
C ASP A 81 9.16 -9.60 6.46
N LYS A 82 9.53 -8.80 5.47
CA LYS A 82 10.92 -8.40 5.16
C LYS A 82 10.95 -6.95 4.68
N ALA A 83 12.10 -6.32 4.86
CA ALA A 83 12.33 -4.99 4.28
C ALA A 83 12.34 -5.04 2.73
N PRO A 84 11.99 -3.93 2.03
CA PRO A 84 12.20 -3.81 0.59
C PRO A 84 13.68 -4.02 0.20
N PRO A 85 13.99 -4.60 -0.96
CA PRO A 85 13.06 -5.09 -1.99
C PRO A 85 12.51 -6.49 -1.73
N ASP A 86 13.06 -7.26 -0.79
CA ASP A 86 12.66 -8.65 -0.56
C ASP A 86 11.23 -8.77 -0.04
N GLY A 87 10.77 -7.81 0.77
CA GLY A 87 9.39 -7.71 1.24
C GLY A 87 8.35 -7.46 0.12
N PHE A 88 8.81 -7.12 -1.09
CA PHE A 88 7.95 -6.91 -2.26
C PHE A 88 7.88 -8.12 -3.19
N ARG A 89 8.56 -9.21 -2.87
CA ARG A 89 8.51 -10.45 -3.65
C ARG A 89 7.35 -11.30 -3.21
N LEU A 90 6.50 -11.66 -4.17
CA LEU A 90 5.41 -12.59 -3.91
C LEU A 90 5.93 -13.95 -3.43
N GLN A 91 5.26 -14.48 -2.44
CA GLN A 91 5.44 -15.85 -1.97
C GLN A 91 4.11 -16.60 -1.94
N PRO A 92 4.12 -17.93 -2.09
CA PRO A 92 2.91 -18.73 -1.98
C PRO A 92 2.41 -18.77 -0.52
N GLU A 93 1.10 -18.55 -0.32
CA GLU A 93 0.44 -18.75 0.99
C GLU A 93 -0.46 -19.99 0.94
N VAL A 94 -1.69 -19.90 0.45
CA VAL A 94 -2.54 -21.10 0.25
C VAL A 94 -2.20 -21.82 -1.04
N ALA A 95 -1.74 -21.12 -2.07
CA ALA A 95 -1.21 -21.75 -3.27
C ALA A 95 0.10 -22.49 -2.98
N ALA A 96 0.36 -23.58 -3.68
CA ALA A 96 1.59 -24.37 -3.55
C ALA A 96 2.81 -23.64 -4.12
N SER A 97 2.60 -22.84 -5.17
CA SER A 97 3.62 -22.01 -5.84
C SER A 97 3.00 -20.70 -6.34
N VAL A 98 3.85 -19.73 -6.67
CA VAL A 98 3.43 -18.59 -7.49
C VAL A 98 3.13 -19.13 -8.89
N PRO A 99 1.94 -18.89 -9.47
CA PRO A 99 1.59 -19.45 -10.77
C PRO A 99 2.39 -18.81 -11.89
N VAL A 100 2.76 -19.63 -12.87
CA VAL A 100 3.23 -19.15 -14.16
C VAL A 100 2.01 -19.03 -15.09
N ALA A 101 1.95 -17.94 -15.85
CA ALA A 101 0.90 -17.77 -16.85
C ALA A 101 1.05 -18.81 -17.97
N SER A 102 -0.07 -19.18 -18.60
CA SER A 102 -0.05 -19.92 -19.89
C SER A 102 0.75 -19.17 -20.97
N ASN A 103 1.08 -19.85 -22.07
CA ASN A 103 1.89 -19.27 -23.14
C ASN A 103 1.31 -17.98 -23.75
N ASP A 104 -0.02 -17.80 -23.70
CA ASP A 104 -0.70 -16.57 -24.14
C ASP A 104 -0.78 -15.49 -23.04
N GLY A 105 -0.26 -15.78 -21.83
CA GLY A 105 -0.28 -14.88 -20.68
C GLY A 105 -1.66 -14.64 -20.06
N ARG A 106 -2.68 -15.46 -20.40
CA ARG A 106 -4.08 -15.20 -20.02
C ARG A 106 -4.65 -16.18 -19.02
N THR A 107 -4.03 -17.34 -18.81
CA THR A 107 -4.56 -18.35 -17.89
C THR A 107 -3.59 -18.56 -16.74
N TYR A 108 -4.13 -18.50 -15.54
CA TYR A 108 -3.41 -18.75 -14.30
C TYR A 108 -4.03 -19.92 -13.58
N THR A 109 -3.23 -20.93 -13.24
CA THR A 109 -3.65 -22.09 -12.48
C THR A 109 -3.00 -22.10 -11.12
N PHE A 110 -3.82 -22.08 -10.07
CA PHE A 110 -3.39 -22.15 -8.69
C PHE A 110 -3.72 -23.54 -8.15
N THR A 111 -2.73 -24.29 -7.72
CA THR A 111 -2.88 -25.53 -6.96
C THR A 111 -2.80 -25.21 -5.48
N LEU A 112 -3.83 -25.53 -4.71
CA LEU A 112 -3.89 -25.22 -3.28
C LEU A 112 -3.19 -26.30 -2.46
N ARG A 113 -2.44 -25.87 -1.45
CA ARG A 113 -1.92 -26.77 -0.40
C ARG A 113 -3.08 -27.34 0.41
N ARG A 114 -2.91 -28.55 0.86
CA ARG A 114 -3.84 -29.16 1.81
C ARG A 114 -3.58 -28.63 3.23
N GLY A 115 -4.56 -28.75 4.11
CA GLY A 115 -4.41 -28.42 5.54
C GLY A 115 -4.95 -27.06 5.95
N PHE A 116 -5.22 -26.13 5.01
CA PHE A 116 -5.89 -24.88 5.36
C PHE A 116 -7.35 -25.11 5.72
N ARG A 117 -7.77 -24.56 6.85
CA ARG A 117 -9.13 -24.62 7.36
C ARG A 117 -9.59 -23.26 7.83
N PHE A 118 -10.90 -23.03 7.71
CA PHE A 118 -11.57 -21.93 8.39
C PHE A 118 -11.59 -22.14 9.90
N SER A 119 -11.85 -21.08 10.66
CA SER A 119 -11.93 -21.12 12.13
C SER A 119 -13.10 -21.99 12.68
N ASP A 120 -14.05 -22.39 11.82
CA ASP A 120 -15.08 -23.39 12.13
C ASP A 120 -14.64 -24.84 11.79
N GLY A 121 -13.38 -25.04 11.42
CA GLY A 121 -12.80 -26.34 11.08
C GLY A 121 -13.05 -26.82 9.66
N LYS A 122 -13.89 -26.16 8.87
CA LYS A 122 -14.18 -26.56 7.48
C LYS A 122 -12.97 -26.34 6.58
N PRO A 123 -12.70 -27.23 5.60
CA PRO A 123 -11.53 -27.10 4.74
C PRO A 123 -11.67 -25.94 3.75
N VAL A 124 -10.54 -25.24 3.50
CA VAL A 124 -10.44 -24.27 2.42
C VAL A 124 -10.24 -25.02 1.10
N ARG A 125 -11.12 -24.78 0.14
CA ARG A 125 -11.10 -25.33 -1.21
C ARG A 125 -10.94 -24.22 -2.25
N ALA A 126 -10.65 -24.58 -3.48
CA ALA A 126 -10.58 -23.60 -4.58
C ALA A 126 -11.87 -22.78 -4.76
N SER A 127 -13.03 -23.39 -4.42
CA SER A 127 -14.32 -22.70 -4.43
C SER A 127 -14.41 -21.50 -3.49
N ALA A 128 -13.64 -21.47 -2.40
CA ALA A 128 -13.59 -20.33 -1.48
C ALA A 128 -13.00 -19.08 -2.15
N PHE A 129 -12.00 -19.26 -2.99
CA PHE A 129 -11.40 -18.17 -3.78
C PHE A 129 -12.25 -17.78 -4.98
N ALA A 130 -12.87 -18.78 -5.66
CA ALA A 130 -13.83 -18.50 -6.73
C ALA A 130 -15.00 -17.66 -6.21
N ARG A 131 -15.51 -17.98 -5.01
CA ARG A 131 -16.53 -17.17 -4.34
C ARG A 131 -16.04 -15.76 -4.03
N ALA A 132 -14.83 -15.59 -3.48
CA ALA A 132 -14.27 -14.27 -3.21
C ALA A 132 -14.22 -13.40 -4.48
N ILE A 133 -13.74 -13.96 -5.60
CA ILE A 133 -13.71 -13.26 -6.90
C ILE A 133 -15.11 -12.85 -7.34
N ASN A 134 -16.08 -13.78 -7.28
CA ASN A 134 -17.44 -13.51 -7.71
C ASN A 134 -18.18 -12.53 -6.76
N ARG A 135 -17.87 -12.53 -5.45
CA ARG A 135 -18.39 -11.53 -4.51
C ARG A 135 -17.89 -10.12 -4.88
N VAL A 136 -16.61 -9.98 -5.18
CA VAL A 136 -16.04 -8.69 -5.63
C VAL A 136 -16.70 -8.19 -6.91
N LEU A 137 -17.07 -9.08 -7.83
CA LEU A 137 -17.72 -8.73 -9.10
C LEU A 137 -19.23 -8.51 -8.96
N ALA A 138 -19.88 -9.02 -7.90
CA ALA A 138 -21.33 -8.95 -7.72
C ALA A 138 -21.80 -7.49 -7.56
N PRO A 139 -22.80 -7.02 -8.35
CA PRO A 139 -23.25 -5.62 -8.29
C PRO A 139 -23.81 -5.25 -6.91
N ALA A 140 -24.44 -6.19 -6.20
CA ALA A 140 -24.97 -5.98 -4.84
C ALA A 140 -23.87 -5.64 -3.81
N MET A 141 -22.60 -5.97 -4.08
CA MET A 141 -21.51 -5.68 -3.14
C MET A 141 -20.95 -4.25 -3.27
N HIS A 142 -21.16 -3.57 -4.40
CA HIS A 142 -20.52 -2.27 -4.66
C HIS A 142 -19.00 -2.24 -4.37
N SER A 143 -18.33 -3.38 -4.59
CA SER A 143 -16.94 -3.59 -4.19
C SER A 143 -15.96 -2.64 -4.88
N PRO A 144 -15.08 -1.93 -4.16
CA PRO A 144 -13.99 -1.17 -4.77
C PRO A 144 -12.96 -2.07 -5.47
N GLY A 145 -12.94 -3.36 -5.14
CA GLY A 145 -12.07 -4.38 -5.74
C GLY A 145 -12.44 -4.79 -7.17
N VAL A 146 -13.62 -4.42 -7.68
CA VAL A 146 -14.09 -4.76 -9.05
C VAL A 146 -13.05 -4.45 -10.11
N GLN A 147 -12.34 -3.33 -9.99
CA GLN A 147 -11.34 -2.90 -10.97
C GLN A 147 -10.17 -3.90 -11.14
N PHE A 148 -9.88 -4.73 -10.13
CA PHE A 148 -8.80 -5.72 -10.16
C PHE A 148 -9.22 -7.07 -10.77
N ALA A 149 -10.52 -7.28 -10.97
CA ALA A 149 -11.08 -8.52 -11.53
C ALA A 149 -11.83 -8.33 -12.86
N ARG A 150 -11.96 -7.09 -13.38
CA ARG A 150 -12.73 -6.79 -14.59
C ARG A 150 -12.23 -7.46 -15.86
N ASP A 151 -10.96 -7.83 -15.92
CA ASP A 151 -10.36 -8.53 -17.07
C ASP A 151 -10.46 -10.07 -16.98
N ILE A 152 -11.16 -10.61 -16.00
CA ILE A 152 -11.53 -12.01 -15.95
C ILE A 152 -12.66 -12.28 -16.99
N VAL A 153 -12.55 -13.38 -17.72
CA VAL A 153 -13.57 -13.77 -18.71
C VAL A 153 -14.92 -13.94 -18.03
N GLY A 154 -15.94 -13.28 -18.53
CA GLY A 154 -17.28 -13.29 -17.97
C GLY A 154 -17.51 -12.27 -16.82
N ALA A 155 -16.50 -11.56 -16.37
CA ALA A 155 -16.64 -10.56 -15.30
C ALA A 155 -17.68 -9.47 -15.64
N GLY A 156 -17.72 -8.99 -16.88
CA GLY A 156 -18.69 -7.98 -17.32
C GLY A 156 -20.15 -8.46 -17.21
N GLN A 157 -20.40 -9.76 -17.37
CA GLN A 157 -21.73 -10.34 -17.22
C GLN A 157 -22.15 -10.39 -15.75
N VAL A 158 -21.20 -10.68 -14.84
CA VAL A 158 -21.47 -10.64 -13.40
C VAL A 158 -21.74 -9.20 -12.95
N VAL A 159 -20.88 -8.24 -13.33
CA VAL A 159 -21.03 -6.82 -12.97
C VAL A 159 -22.35 -6.24 -13.48
N SER A 160 -22.85 -6.69 -14.64
CA SER A 160 -24.16 -6.29 -15.16
C SER A 160 -25.34 -7.06 -14.59
N GLY A 161 -25.11 -7.99 -13.64
CA GLY A 161 -26.16 -8.82 -13.02
C GLY A 161 -26.73 -9.92 -13.92
N LYS A 162 -26.15 -10.16 -15.11
CA LYS A 162 -26.62 -11.19 -16.06
C LYS A 162 -26.28 -12.61 -15.60
N THR A 163 -25.19 -12.77 -14.84
CA THR A 163 -24.77 -14.04 -14.25
C THR A 163 -24.26 -13.82 -12.84
N THR A 164 -24.22 -14.87 -12.02
CA THR A 164 -23.71 -14.81 -10.65
C THR A 164 -22.25 -15.23 -10.53
N ALA A 165 -21.67 -15.79 -11.61
CA ALA A 165 -20.29 -16.25 -11.63
C ALA A 165 -19.62 -15.94 -12.99
N ALA A 166 -18.35 -15.53 -12.93
CA ALA A 166 -17.55 -15.29 -14.10
C ALA A 166 -17.11 -16.63 -14.72
N SER A 167 -17.37 -16.83 -16.02
CA SER A 167 -17.07 -18.09 -16.74
C SER A 167 -15.57 -18.40 -16.82
N GLY A 168 -14.72 -17.39 -16.64
CA GLY A 168 -13.27 -17.55 -16.55
C GLY A 168 -12.77 -18.04 -15.20
N VAL A 169 -13.62 -18.18 -14.17
CA VAL A 169 -13.25 -18.67 -12.83
C VAL A 169 -13.75 -20.10 -12.67
N VAL A 170 -12.84 -21.06 -12.68
CA VAL A 170 -13.16 -22.48 -12.56
C VAL A 170 -12.47 -23.06 -11.32
N ALA A 171 -13.23 -23.61 -10.40
CA ALA A 171 -12.73 -24.25 -9.20
C ALA A 171 -13.10 -25.74 -9.19
N HIS A 172 -12.10 -26.60 -9.08
CA HIS A 172 -12.28 -28.04 -8.93
C HIS A 172 -11.36 -28.58 -7.83
N GLY A 173 -11.94 -29.07 -6.74
CA GLY A 173 -11.18 -29.59 -5.60
C GLY A 173 -10.20 -28.55 -5.03
N ASN A 174 -8.92 -28.77 -5.24
CA ASN A 174 -7.83 -27.88 -4.81
C ASN A 174 -7.22 -27.07 -5.98
N THR A 175 -7.86 -27.07 -7.15
CA THR A 175 -7.35 -26.33 -8.31
C THR A 175 -8.29 -25.18 -8.63
N LEU A 176 -7.75 -23.97 -8.71
CA LEU A 176 -8.41 -22.77 -9.21
C LEU A 176 -7.77 -22.37 -10.52
N VAL A 177 -8.57 -22.29 -11.57
CA VAL A 177 -8.15 -21.75 -12.87
C VAL A 177 -8.83 -20.42 -13.09
N VAL A 178 -8.05 -19.39 -13.43
CA VAL A 178 -8.58 -18.07 -13.79
C VAL A 178 -8.12 -17.71 -15.19
N ARG A 179 -9.09 -17.42 -16.09
CA ARG A 179 -8.86 -17.01 -17.47
C ARG A 179 -9.16 -15.52 -17.62
N LEU A 180 -8.24 -14.81 -18.25
CA LEU A 180 -8.32 -13.37 -18.48
C LEU A 180 -8.63 -13.07 -19.95
N THR A 181 -9.27 -11.94 -20.20
CA THR A 181 -9.54 -11.43 -21.56
C THR A 181 -8.29 -10.90 -22.26
N ARG A 182 -7.21 -10.66 -21.50
CA ARG A 182 -5.92 -10.17 -21.97
C ARG A 182 -4.79 -10.66 -21.07
N ALA A 183 -3.57 -10.67 -21.59
CA ALA A 183 -2.39 -10.93 -20.77
C ALA A 183 -2.24 -9.86 -19.66
N ALA A 184 -2.04 -10.31 -18.43
CA ALA A 184 -1.88 -9.45 -17.26
C ALA A 184 -0.86 -10.05 -16.29
N PRO A 185 0.46 -9.82 -16.51
CA PRO A 185 1.52 -10.35 -15.66
C PRO A 185 1.50 -9.88 -14.19
N ASP A 186 0.71 -8.85 -13.87
CA ASP A 186 0.45 -8.37 -12.51
C ASP A 186 -0.73 -9.12 -11.83
N PHE A 187 -1.35 -10.10 -12.49
CA PHE A 187 -2.49 -10.82 -11.93
C PHE A 187 -2.15 -11.58 -10.63
N PRO A 188 -0.98 -12.24 -10.49
CA PRO A 188 -0.60 -12.84 -9.22
C PRO A 188 -0.51 -11.81 -8.07
N GLN A 189 -0.01 -10.61 -8.32
CA GLN A 189 0.04 -9.53 -7.32
C GLN A 189 -1.36 -9.08 -6.89
N ARG A 190 -2.31 -9.00 -7.83
CA ARG A 190 -3.71 -8.69 -7.51
C ARG A 190 -4.31 -9.75 -6.60
N MET A 191 -4.01 -11.04 -6.83
CA MET A 191 -4.49 -12.15 -5.99
C MET A 191 -3.87 -12.19 -4.59
N ALA A 192 -2.85 -11.38 -4.33
CA ALA A 192 -2.29 -11.15 -3.00
C ALA A 192 -3.01 -10.01 -2.24
N SER A 193 -3.93 -9.28 -2.86
CA SER A 193 -4.71 -8.23 -2.18
C SER A 193 -5.80 -8.81 -1.27
N MET A 194 -6.25 -8.03 -0.30
CA MET A 194 -7.26 -8.46 0.68
C MET A 194 -8.62 -8.78 0.04
N PHE A 195 -8.93 -8.21 -1.12
CA PHE A 195 -10.18 -8.47 -1.82
C PHE A 195 -10.41 -9.94 -2.20
N PHE A 196 -9.34 -10.72 -2.33
CA PHE A 196 -9.37 -12.09 -2.81
C PHE A 196 -9.01 -13.12 -1.73
N CYS A 197 -9.30 -12.79 -0.47
CA CYS A 197 -9.21 -13.74 0.64
C CYS A 197 -10.14 -14.94 0.43
N ALA A 198 -9.73 -16.12 0.90
CA ALA A 198 -10.64 -17.25 1.02
C ALA A 198 -11.84 -16.88 1.90
N VAL A 199 -13.05 -17.06 1.39
CA VAL A 199 -14.28 -16.81 2.15
C VAL A 199 -15.16 -18.07 2.22
N PRO A 200 -15.87 -18.29 3.35
CA PRO A 200 -16.74 -19.44 3.46
C PRO A 200 -17.95 -19.34 2.51
N PRO A 201 -18.54 -20.47 2.09
CA PRO A 201 -19.69 -20.45 1.19
C PRO A 201 -20.93 -19.77 1.79
N THR A 202 -21.01 -19.69 3.10
CA THR A 202 -22.11 -19.06 3.86
C THR A 202 -22.00 -17.53 3.93
N LEU A 203 -20.88 -16.91 3.55
CA LEU A 203 -20.73 -15.45 3.62
C LEU A 203 -21.70 -14.78 2.63
N PRO A 204 -22.64 -13.90 3.07
CA PRO A 204 -23.66 -13.32 2.20
C PRO A 204 -23.10 -12.33 1.18
N LEU A 205 -23.92 -11.97 0.18
CA LEU A 205 -23.74 -10.80 -0.67
C LEU A 205 -24.49 -9.64 -0.02
N ASP A 206 -23.77 -8.83 0.73
CA ASP A 206 -24.32 -7.71 1.50
C ASP A 206 -23.38 -6.51 1.41
N ALA A 207 -23.89 -5.37 0.95
CA ALA A 207 -23.15 -4.13 0.82
C ALA A 207 -22.78 -3.51 2.18
N GLU A 208 -23.51 -3.86 3.25
CA GLU A 208 -23.17 -3.45 4.61
C GLU A 208 -21.98 -4.26 5.18
N GLY A 209 -21.67 -5.37 4.53
CA GLY A 209 -20.55 -6.24 4.88
C GLY A 209 -20.81 -7.11 6.10
N ALA A 210 -19.94 -8.10 6.28
CA ALA A 210 -19.95 -8.98 7.43
C ALA A 210 -18.83 -8.60 8.40
N GLY A 211 -19.16 -8.50 9.70
CA GLY A 211 -18.17 -8.19 10.74
C GLY A 211 -17.42 -9.43 11.22
N ALA A 212 -18.15 -10.45 11.65
CA ALA A 212 -17.59 -11.70 12.15
C ALA A 212 -18.08 -12.88 11.29
N PHE A 213 -17.15 -13.68 10.77
CA PHE A 213 -17.41 -14.88 9.98
C PHE A 213 -16.22 -15.85 10.10
N PRO A 214 -16.39 -17.13 9.78
CA PRO A 214 -15.28 -18.07 9.77
C PRO A 214 -14.19 -17.64 8.79
N ALA A 215 -13.00 -17.34 9.30
CA ALA A 215 -11.86 -16.89 8.52
C ALA A 215 -10.76 -17.98 8.48
N ALA A 216 -9.91 -17.96 7.46
CA ALA A 216 -8.92 -18.99 7.21
C ALA A 216 -7.48 -18.55 7.47
N GLY A 217 -7.26 -17.30 7.89
CA GLY A 217 -5.97 -16.77 8.31
C GLY A 217 -5.52 -17.28 9.67
N PRO A 218 -4.35 -16.80 10.16
CA PRO A 218 -3.84 -17.16 11.48
C PRO A 218 -4.79 -16.82 12.63
N TYR A 219 -5.66 -15.85 12.41
CA TYR A 219 -6.63 -15.37 13.37
C TYR A 219 -8.03 -15.24 12.73
N TYR A 220 -9.05 -14.98 13.54
CA TYR A 220 -10.41 -14.69 13.10
C TYR A 220 -11.10 -13.72 14.04
N VAL A 221 -12.08 -12.98 13.54
CA VAL A 221 -12.91 -12.06 14.33
C VAL A 221 -13.93 -12.87 15.10
N VAL A 222 -13.95 -12.73 16.43
CA VAL A 222 -14.93 -13.39 17.31
C VAL A 222 -16.06 -12.45 17.74
N ASP A 223 -15.78 -11.13 17.81
CA ASP A 223 -16.77 -10.12 18.13
C ASP A 223 -16.44 -8.83 17.41
N TYR A 224 -17.45 -8.18 16.86
CA TYR A 224 -17.33 -6.87 16.22
C TYR A 224 -18.53 -6.00 16.60
N LYS A 225 -18.23 -4.89 17.23
CA LYS A 225 -19.18 -3.81 17.49
C LYS A 225 -18.69 -2.55 16.80
N PRO A 226 -19.38 -2.08 15.74
CA PRO A 226 -19.01 -0.89 15.01
C PRO A 226 -18.78 0.30 15.94
N ALA A 227 -17.71 1.08 15.69
CA ALA A 227 -17.25 2.22 16.47
C ALA A 227 -16.88 1.94 17.95
N GLU A 228 -17.00 0.69 18.43
CA GLU A 228 -16.64 0.32 19.80
C GLU A 228 -15.40 -0.56 19.84
N ARG A 229 -15.48 -1.76 19.24
CA ARG A 229 -14.41 -2.76 19.38
C ARG A 229 -14.38 -3.83 18.30
N VAL A 230 -13.21 -4.42 18.08
CA VAL A 230 -13.01 -5.69 17.36
C VAL A 230 -12.24 -6.65 18.26
N VAL A 231 -12.72 -7.86 18.43
CA VAL A 231 -12.04 -8.91 19.17
C VAL A 231 -11.60 -10.00 18.19
N ILE A 232 -10.30 -10.24 18.14
CA ILE A 232 -9.69 -11.20 17.21
C ILE A 232 -8.96 -12.25 18.04
N ARG A 233 -9.11 -13.54 17.69
CA ARG A 233 -8.47 -14.67 18.38
C ARG A 233 -7.76 -15.57 17.40
N ARG A 234 -6.79 -16.33 17.90
CA ARG A 234 -6.02 -17.29 17.11
C ARG A 234 -6.94 -18.34 16.50
N ASN A 235 -6.77 -18.61 15.21
CA ASN A 235 -7.48 -19.69 14.53
C ASN A 235 -6.85 -21.04 14.91
N PRO A 236 -7.54 -21.90 15.66
CA PRO A 236 -6.99 -23.19 16.12
C PRO A 236 -6.72 -24.17 14.98
N TYR A 237 -7.30 -23.92 13.80
CA TYR A 237 -7.19 -24.78 12.62
C TYR A 237 -6.25 -24.20 11.55
N TYR A 238 -5.52 -23.11 11.86
CA TYR A 238 -4.62 -22.52 10.88
C TYR A 238 -3.44 -23.44 10.54
N GLY A 239 -3.39 -23.90 9.28
CA GLY A 239 -2.33 -24.78 8.78
C GLY A 239 -1.28 -24.07 7.91
N GLY A 240 -1.23 -22.75 7.93
CA GLY A 240 -0.29 -21.94 7.15
C GLY A 240 1.06 -21.74 7.85
N ARG A 241 1.92 -20.92 7.20
CA ARG A 241 3.30 -20.67 7.66
C ARG A 241 3.53 -19.25 8.17
N ARG A 242 2.53 -18.37 8.12
CA ARG A 242 2.69 -17.02 8.68
C ARG A 242 2.88 -17.10 10.20
N PRO A 243 3.70 -16.23 10.79
CA PRO A 243 3.81 -16.13 12.23
C PRO A 243 2.44 -15.88 12.87
N HIS A 244 2.26 -16.26 14.13
CA HIS A 244 1.04 -16.02 14.92
C HIS A 244 1.37 -16.19 16.40
N HIS A 245 2.27 -15.31 16.89
CA HIS A 245 2.85 -15.44 18.23
C HIS A 245 1.88 -15.11 19.35
N VAL A 246 1.03 -14.07 19.17
CA VAL A 246 0.07 -13.65 20.20
C VAL A 246 -1.20 -14.50 20.18
N ASP A 247 -1.95 -14.53 21.28
CA ASP A 247 -3.20 -15.29 21.35
C ASP A 247 -4.39 -14.59 20.67
N GLY A 248 -4.25 -13.29 20.43
CA GLY A 248 -5.24 -12.49 19.73
C GLY A 248 -5.01 -11.01 19.86
N TYR A 249 -5.98 -10.25 19.36
CA TYR A 249 -5.99 -8.79 19.40
C TYR A 249 -7.28 -8.29 20.02
N ASP A 250 -7.17 -7.30 20.89
CA ASP A 250 -8.30 -6.50 21.36
C ASP A 250 -8.13 -5.08 20.78
N VAL A 251 -9.03 -4.71 19.88
CA VAL A 251 -9.01 -3.42 19.18
C VAL A 251 -10.08 -2.53 19.77
N ASP A 252 -9.67 -1.45 20.42
CA ASP A 252 -10.55 -0.39 20.94
C ASP A 252 -10.68 0.73 19.89
N LEU A 253 -11.90 0.99 19.43
CA LEU A 253 -12.23 2.00 18.42
C LEU A 253 -12.68 3.34 19.02
N ARG A 254 -12.67 3.46 20.35
CA ARG A 254 -13.26 4.60 21.08
C ARG A 254 -12.26 5.69 21.46
N ALA A 255 -11.04 5.67 20.92
CA ALA A 255 -10.13 6.78 21.18
C ALA A 255 -10.74 8.10 20.71
N ALA A 256 -10.70 9.11 21.56
CA ALA A 256 -11.38 10.39 21.33
C ALA A 256 -10.78 11.19 20.16
N SER A 257 -9.49 11.00 19.89
CA SER A 257 -8.75 11.71 18.85
C SER A 257 -7.52 10.91 18.42
N PRO A 258 -6.89 11.24 17.28
CA PRO A 258 -5.59 10.69 16.90
C PRO A 258 -4.51 10.89 17.98
N GLN A 259 -4.50 12.03 18.69
CA GLN A 259 -3.58 12.28 19.80
C GLN A 259 -3.84 11.34 20.99
N ASP A 260 -5.11 11.01 21.26
CA ASP A 260 -5.47 10.05 22.33
C ASP A 260 -4.96 8.65 21.97
N VAL A 261 -5.05 8.22 20.72
CA VAL A 261 -4.45 6.96 20.25
C VAL A 261 -2.97 6.90 20.60
N VAL A 262 -2.21 7.95 20.24
CA VAL A 262 -0.76 8.01 20.52
C VAL A 262 -0.48 7.98 22.02
N LYS A 263 -1.22 8.78 22.81
CA LYS A 263 -1.06 8.81 24.28
C LYS A 263 -1.33 7.46 24.94
N ARG A 264 -2.32 6.70 24.45
CA ARG A 264 -2.63 5.34 24.96
C ARG A 264 -1.47 4.37 24.69
N VAL A 265 -0.87 4.41 23.51
CA VAL A 265 0.30 3.58 23.19
C VAL A 265 1.52 4.00 24.03
N ASP A 266 1.76 5.29 24.13
CA ASP A 266 2.87 5.88 24.90
C ASP A 266 2.83 5.49 26.39
N ARG A 267 1.62 5.41 26.99
CA ARG A 267 1.42 4.97 28.37
C ARG A 267 1.37 3.45 28.56
N GLY A 268 1.32 2.67 27.48
CA GLY A 268 1.19 1.22 27.51
C GLY A 268 -0.25 0.71 27.71
N ASP A 269 -1.25 1.58 27.62
CA ASP A 269 -2.67 1.20 27.63
C ASP A 269 -3.05 0.40 26.37
N ALA A 270 -2.37 0.69 25.23
CA ALA A 270 -2.38 -0.06 23.99
C ALA A 270 -0.96 -0.43 23.58
N ASP A 271 -0.80 -1.49 22.77
CA ASP A 271 0.49 -1.94 22.27
C ASP A 271 0.85 -1.28 20.93
N TRP A 272 -0.17 -0.90 20.15
CA TRP A 272 -0.03 -0.18 18.90
C TRP A 272 -1.32 0.57 18.59
N GLY A 273 -1.22 1.58 17.74
CA GLY A 273 -2.36 2.32 17.22
C GLY A 273 -2.08 2.87 15.83
N TYR A 274 -3.12 2.92 15.00
CA TYR A 274 -3.04 3.55 13.70
C TYR A 274 -3.62 4.97 13.74
N THR A 275 -2.88 5.90 13.18
CA THR A 275 -3.33 7.28 12.97
C THR A 275 -2.58 7.88 11.78
N LEU A 276 -2.95 9.09 11.37
CA LEU A 276 -2.22 9.79 10.32
C LEU A 276 -0.80 10.10 10.77
N SER A 277 0.19 9.87 9.92
CA SER A 277 1.61 10.02 10.22
C SER A 277 1.97 11.37 10.86
N GLY A 278 1.32 12.45 10.43
CA GLY A 278 1.57 13.80 10.95
C GLY A 278 1.37 13.96 12.46
N ILE A 279 0.43 13.22 13.04
CA ILE A 279 0.13 13.31 14.47
C ILE A 279 1.31 12.85 15.35
N TYR A 280 2.09 11.88 14.89
CA TYR A 280 3.27 11.39 15.65
C TYR A 280 4.37 12.44 15.78
N PHE A 281 4.33 13.48 14.96
CA PHE A 281 5.31 14.58 14.98
C PHE A 281 4.76 15.87 15.61
N ASP A 282 3.59 15.78 16.26
CA ASP A 282 3.08 16.85 17.09
C ASP A 282 4.08 17.11 18.23
N PRO A 283 4.67 18.33 18.32
CA PRO A 283 5.67 18.64 19.35
C PRO A 283 5.15 18.46 20.78
N THR A 284 3.82 18.60 20.98
CA THR A 284 3.21 18.44 22.31
C THR A 284 3.28 17.00 22.85
N LEU A 285 3.55 16.04 21.97
CA LEU A 285 3.68 14.63 22.34
C LEU A 285 5.12 14.26 22.77
N GLY A 286 6.13 15.03 22.35
CA GLY A 286 7.54 14.83 22.72
C GLY A 286 8.12 13.45 22.35
N LEU A 287 7.59 12.78 21.32
CA LEU A 287 7.95 11.40 20.97
C LEU A 287 9.36 11.29 20.39
N VAL A 288 9.74 12.27 19.56
CA VAL A 288 11.07 12.30 18.91
C VAL A 288 12.16 12.46 19.96
N GLU A 289 11.96 13.35 20.93
CA GLU A 289 12.89 13.63 22.02
C GLU A 289 13.00 12.43 22.97
N ARG A 290 11.87 11.76 23.26
CA ARG A 290 11.81 10.66 24.21
C ARG A 290 12.36 9.34 23.66
N TYR A 291 12.00 9.00 22.44
CA TYR A 291 12.31 7.70 21.85
C TYR A 291 13.43 7.76 20.80
N GLY A 292 13.69 8.93 20.21
CA GLY A 292 14.51 9.07 19.01
C GLY A 292 13.85 8.41 17.79
N VAL A 293 14.21 8.87 16.59
CA VAL A 293 13.68 8.28 15.34
C VAL A 293 14.45 7.01 14.99
N ASN A 294 13.75 5.93 14.69
CA ASN A 294 14.28 4.60 14.39
C ASN A 294 15.11 3.99 15.54
N ARG A 295 14.72 4.30 16.74
CA ARG A 295 15.27 3.75 17.98
C ARG A 295 14.14 3.18 18.83
N SER A 296 14.46 2.49 19.88
CA SER A 296 13.55 1.94 20.90
C SER A 296 12.12 1.55 20.41
N GLN A 297 11.13 2.43 20.55
CA GLN A 297 9.70 2.17 20.30
C GLN A 297 9.11 2.97 19.11
N PHE A 298 9.88 3.89 18.53
CA PHE A 298 9.41 4.84 17.52
C PHE A 298 10.18 4.70 16.20
N TYR A 299 9.47 4.29 15.14
CA TYR A 299 10.07 4.01 13.84
C TYR A 299 9.38 4.78 12.72
N VAL A 300 10.19 5.29 11.79
CA VAL A 300 9.77 6.02 10.59
C VAL A 300 10.41 5.32 9.39
N LYS A 301 9.59 4.75 8.52
CA LYS A 301 10.02 4.02 7.31
C LYS A 301 9.36 4.64 6.08
N SER A 302 10.00 4.51 4.93
CA SER A 302 9.40 4.95 3.66
C SER A 302 8.15 4.14 3.36
N GLY A 303 7.04 4.82 3.12
CA GLY A 303 5.77 4.19 2.77
C GLY A 303 5.49 4.18 1.26
N LEU A 304 4.31 3.71 0.92
CA LEU A 304 3.83 3.54 -0.45
C LEU A 304 2.69 4.52 -0.80
N THR A 305 2.17 5.26 0.17
CA THR A 305 1.05 6.18 -0.06
C THR A 305 1.54 7.50 -0.61
N MET A 306 1.10 7.84 -1.82
CA MET A 306 1.41 9.10 -2.48
C MET A 306 0.38 10.18 -2.14
N ARG A 307 0.83 11.43 -1.93
CA ARG A 307 -0.03 12.62 -1.99
C ARG A 307 0.24 13.38 -3.28
N MET A 308 -0.83 13.80 -3.92
CA MET A 308 -0.76 14.55 -5.19
C MET A 308 -1.84 15.61 -5.28
N ILE A 309 -1.62 16.59 -6.14
CA ILE A 309 -2.64 17.51 -6.61
C ILE A 309 -3.05 17.04 -8.01
N ALA A 310 -4.21 16.41 -8.11
CA ALA A 310 -4.78 15.97 -9.38
C ALA A 310 -5.32 17.18 -10.15
N PHE A 311 -5.09 17.23 -11.46
CA PHE A 311 -5.70 18.21 -12.36
C PHE A 311 -6.92 17.60 -13.04
N ASN A 312 -8.06 18.28 -13.05
CA ASN A 312 -9.24 17.82 -13.76
C ASN A 312 -9.14 18.15 -15.25
N LEU A 313 -8.67 17.19 -16.04
CA LEU A 313 -8.46 17.39 -17.49
C LEU A 313 -9.76 17.35 -18.32
N SER A 314 -10.92 17.17 -17.69
CA SER A 314 -12.20 17.40 -18.37
C SER A 314 -12.62 18.88 -18.38
N ARG A 315 -12.00 19.71 -17.54
CA ARG A 315 -12.33 21.14 -17.42
C ARG A 315 -11.42 22.02 -18.26
N PRO A 316 -11.95 23.16 -18.77
CA PRO A 316 -11.24 24.02 -19.73
C PRO A 316 -9.88 24.52 -19.24
N LEU A 317 -9.73 24.79 -17.93
CA LEU A 317 -8.52 25.38 -17.37
C LEU A 317 -7.29 24.51 -17.62
N PHE A 318 -7.38 23.21 -17.35
CA PHE A 318 -6.26 22.25 -17.45
C PHE A 318 -6.32 21.33 -18.68
N ARG A 319 -7.51 21.22 -19.33
CA ARG A 319 -7.64 20.46 -20.57
C ARG A 319 -6.79 21.11 -21.66
N ASP A 320 -6.04 20.33 -22.41
CA ASP A 320 -5.17 20.78 -23.51
C ASP A 320 -4.25 21.96 -23.12
N ASN A 321 -3.84 22.01 -21.85
CA ASN A 321 -3.04 23.08 -21.29
C ASN A 321 -1.84 22.55 -20.50
N PRO A 322 -0.88 21.84 -21.16
CA PRO A 322 0.30 21.30 -20.49
C PRO A 322 1.22 22.40 -19.92
N GLY A 323 1.20 23.59 -20.51
CA GLY A 323 1.93 24.76 -20.01
C GLY A 323 1.55 25.10 -18.58
N LEU A 324 0.25 25.29 -18.31
CA LEU A 324 -0.23 25.61 -16.97
C LEU A 324 -0.01 24.45 -15.97
N ARG A 325 -0.20 23.20 -16.39
CA ARG A 325 0.08 22.04 -15.52
C ARG A 325 1.54 21.99 -15.07
N LYS A 326 2.48 22.27 -15.97
CA LYS A 326 3.91 22.40 -15.65
C LYS A 326 4.20 23.63 -14.81
N ALA A 327 3.56 24.77 -15.11
CA ALA A 327 3.67 25.98 -14.31
C ALA A 327 3.31 25.73 -12.85
N VAL A 328 2.18 25.07 -12.60
CA VAL A 328 1.77 24.64 -11.24
C VAL A 328 2.86 23.78 -10.61
N ASN A 329 3.39 22.79 -11.31
CA ASN A 329 4.44 21.91 -10.77
C ASN A 329 5.72 22.65 -10.38
N PHE A 330 6.15 23.66 -11.16
CA PHE A 330 7.31 24.52 -10.84
C PHE A 330 7.03 25.55 -9.75
N ALA A 331 5.77 25.98 -9.58
CA ALA A 331 5.37 26.93 -8.55
C ALA A 331 5.31 26.31 -7.14
N LEU A 332 5.20 24.98 -7.05
CA LEU A 332 5.08 24.29 -5.76
C LEU A 332 6.44 24.14 -5.05
N ASN A 333 6.54 24.67 -3.84
CA ASN A 333 7.58 24.31 -2.89
C ASN A 333 7.12 23.06 -2.10
N ARG A 334 7.56 21.90 -2.56
CA ARG A 334 7.15 20.60 -1.99
C ARG A 334 7.62 20.41 -0.55
N ARG A 335 8.83 20.88 -0.22
CA ARG A 335 9.33 20.85 1.16
C ARG A 335 8.43 21.64 2.11
N ALA A 336 7.92 22.80 1.70
CA ALA A 336 6.99 23.59 2.51
C ALA A 336 5.64 22.87 2.67
N LEU A 337 5.14 22.20 1.61
CA LEU A 337 3.92 21.39 1.68
C LEU A 337 4.08 20.19 2.63
N VAL A 338 5.23 19.53 2.60
CA VAL A 338 5.56 18.45 3.54
C VAL A 338 5.61 18.98 4.98
N ALA A 339 6.29 20.11 5.21
CA ALA A 339 6.43 20.71 6.53
C ALA A 339 5.08 21.10 7.16
N ALA A 340 4.10 21.52 6.35
CA ALA A 340 2.74 21.81 6.81
C ALA A 340 2.01 20.57 7.38
N GLY A 341 2.44 19.37 7.02
CA GLY A 341 1.96 18.10 7.59
C GLY A 341 2.81 17.56 8.73
N GLY A 342 3.98 18.19 9.03
CA GLY A 342 4.95 17.71 10.03
C GLY A 342 6.26 17.21 9.38
N SER A 343 7.40 17.51 9.97
CA SER A 343 8.73 17.42 9.33
C SER A 343 9.19 16.02 8.89
N LEU A 344 8.74 14.95 9.51
CA LEU A 344 9.13 13.56 9.18
C LEU A 344 7.97 12.74 8.61
N VAL A 345 6.87 13.40 8.26
CA VAL A 345 5.63 12.76 7.81
C VAL A 345 5.80 12.08 6.46
N SER A 346 6.60 12.67 5.59
CA SER A 346 6.72 12.22 4.21
C SER A 346 8.03 12.66 3.57
N ARG A 347 8.28 12.15 2.37
CA ARG A 347 9.40 12.55 1.53
C ARG A 347 8.86 13.22 0.27
N PRO A 348 9.31 14.45 -0.06
CA PRO A 348 8.88 15.13 -1.27
C PRO A 348 9.24 14.31 -2.50
N THR A 349 8.39 14.39 -3.53
CA THR A 349 8.60 13.72 -4.82
C THR A 349 8.03 14.56 -5.95
N ASP A 350 8.60 14.39 -7.13
CA ASP A 350 8.14 14.97 -8.39
C ASP A 350 7.64 13.91 -9.38
N GLN A 351 7.60 12.64 -8.94
CA GLN A 351 7.24 11.47 -9.74
C GLN A 351 6.15 10.64 -9.04
N TYR A 352 5.50 9.75 -9.81
CA TYR A 352 4.34 8.99 -9.33
C TYR A 352 4.68 7.62 -8.77
N LEU A 353 5.88 7.09 -9.05
CA LEU A 353 6.37 5.85 -8.45
C LEU A 353 7.14 6.14 -7.15
N PRO A 354 6.90 5.38 -6.07
CA PRO A 354 7.70 5.51 -4.85
C PRO A 354 9.14 5.03 -5.07
N SER A 355 10.11 5.71 -4.47
CA SER A 355 11.54 5.41 -4.63
C SER A 355 11.97 4.01 -4.18
N ILE A 356 11.15 3.36 -3.35
CA ILE A 356 11.38 2.00 -2.85
C ILE A 356 10.82 0.91 -3.79
N LEU A 357 10.03 1.29 -4.81
CA LEU A 357 9.42 0.34 -5.73
C LEU A 357 10.37 0.03 -6.89
N PRO A 358 10.54 -1.25 -7.28
CA PRO A 358 11.24 -1.59 -8.53
C PRO A 358 10.63 -0.85 -9.72
N GLY A 359 11.46 -0.19 -10.53
CA GLY A 359 11.03 0.63 -11.65
C GLY A 359 11.01 2.14 -11.37
N PHE A 360 11.33 2.58 -10.16
CA PHE A 360 11.60 3.99 -9.91
C PHE A 360 12.98 4.39 -10.49
N ARG A 361 13.02 5.57 -11.08
CA ARG A 361 14.26 6.22 -11.54
C ARG A 361 14.16 7.70 -11.23
N ASN A 362 15.00 8.21 -10.32
CA ASN A 362 15.06 9.63 -10.05
C ASN A 362 15.41 10.41 -11.34
N ALA A 363 14.54 11.32 -11.74
CA ALA A 363 14.68 12.09 -12.99
C ALA A 363 14.77 13.58 -12.77
N ASP A 364 14.67 14.06 -11.52
CA ASP A 364 14.77 15.47 -11.10
C ASP A 364 13.98 16.40 -12.05
N VAL A 365 12.67 16.08 -12.21
CA VAL A 365 11.78 16.77 -13.18
C VAL A 365 11.40 18.15 -12.67
N TYR A 366 11.11 18.25 -11.37
CA TYR A 366 10.72 19.47 -10.68
C TYR A 366 11.49 19.62 -9.37
N PRO A 367 11.77 20.86 -8.91
CA PRO A 367 12.44 21.08 -7.64
C PRO A 367 11.60 20.53 -6.47
N LEU A 368 12.29 19.94 -5.49
CA LEU A 368 11.64 19.34 -4.32
C LEU A 368 11.67 20.26 -3.08
N ASP A 369 12.61 21.19 -2.99
CA ASP A 369 12.91 22.00 -1.81
C ASP A 369 12.61 23.50 -1.96
N HIS A 370 12.32 23.97 -3.18
CA HIS A 370 11.98 25.35 -3.49
C HIS A 370 10.99 25.41 -4.67
N ALA A 371 10.51 26.60 -5.00
CA ALA A 371 9.73 26.88 -6.20
C ALA A 371 10.59 27.58 -7.25
N GLU A 372 10.52 27.16 -8.51
CA GLU A 372 11.12 27.85 -9.65
C GLU A 372 10.15 28.90 -10.23
N LEU A 373 9.86 29.96 -9.47
CA LEU A 373 8.83 30.94 -9.82
C LEU A 373 9.07 31.64 -11.17
N LYS A 374 10.33 31.92 -11.53
CA LYS A 374 10.65 32.53 -12.84
C LYS A 374 10.17 31.62 -13.99
N ARG A 375 10.49 30.35 -13.94
CA ARG A 375 10.07 29.35 -14.93
C ARG A 375 8.58 29.11 -14.90
N ALA A 376 8.01 29.04 -13.69
CA ALA A 376 6.57 28.85 -13.51
C ALA A 376 5.76 29.99 -14.13
N ARG A 377 6.17 31.25 -13.93
CA ARG A 377 5.51 32.43 -14.52
C ARG A 377 5.55 32.42 -16.05
N VAL A 378 6.71 32.13 -16.65
CA VAL A 378 6.85 32.01 -18.11
C VAL A 378 5.90 30.95 -18.68
N LEU A 379 5.77 29.80 -17.99
CA LEU A 379 4.84 28.75 -18.41
C LEU A 379 3.36 29.08 -18.14
N ALA A 380 3.07 29.94 -17.18
CA ALA A 380 1.71 30.40 -16.87
C ALA A 380 1.24 31.49 -17.83
N GLU A 381 2.15 32.29 -18.37
CA GLU A 381 1.84 33.37 -19.28
C GLU A 381 1.05 32.89 -20.50
N GLY A 382 -0.10 33.51 -20.77
CA GLY A 382 -1.04 33.10 -21.83
C GLY A 382 -1.83 31.81 -21.55
N ASN A 383 -1.54 31.10 -20.46
CA ASN A 383 -2.14 29.81 -20.12
C ASN A 383 -3.17 29.86 -18.98
N LEU A 384 -3.28 30.99 -18.25
CA LEU A 384 -4.22 31.15 -17.11
C LEU A 384 -5.69 31.19 -17.50
N ARG A 385 -6.00 31.58 -18.76
CA ARG A 385 -7.37 31.62 -19.32
C ARG A 385 -8.37 32.46 -18.50
N GLY A 386 -7.87 33.35 -17.63
CA GLY A 386 -8.69 34.27 -16.81
C GLY A 386 -9.60 33.60 -15.77
N ALA A 387 -9.40 32.31 -15.48
CA ALA A 387 -10.28 31.53 -14.63
C ALA A 387 -9.78 31.45 -13.18
N LYS A 388 -10.75 31.41 -12.25
CA LYS A 388 -10.49 30.95 -10.88
C LYS A 388 -10.46 29.43 -10.87
N ALA A 389 -9.45 28.83 -10.20
CA ALA A 389 -9.37 27.40 -10.01
C ALA A 389 -10.05 27.00 -8.69
N ILE A 390 -10.82 25.94 -8.69
CA ILE A 390 -11.42 25.36 -7.48
C ILE A 390 -10.56 24.17 -7.04
N LEU A 391 -9.97 24.29 -5.85
CA LEU A 391 -9.19 23.23 -5.21
C LEU A 391 -10.03 22.50 -4.16
N TYR A 392 -10.38 21.24 -4.43
CA TYR A 392 -10.98 20.36 -3.43
C TYR A 392 -9.91 19.78 -2.51
N VAL A 393 -10.17 19.84 -1.22
CA VAL A 393 -9.39 19.21 -0.16
C VAL A 393 -10.33 18.52 0.83
N ASN A 394 -9.84 17.55 1.58
CA ASN A 394 -10.53 17.06 2.77
C ASN A 394 -10.62 18.20 3.81
N SER A 395 -11.77 18.36 4.46
CA SER A 395 -12.03 19.46 5.41
C SER A 395 -11.30 19.34 6.75
N SER A 396 -10.49 18.28 6.98
CA SER A 396 -9.68 18.19 8.19
C SER A 396 -8.50 19.18 8.18
N ALA A 397 -7.97 19.50 9.37
CA ALA A 397 -7.05 20.62 9.59
C ALA A 397 -5.80 20.57 8.69
N ILE A 398 -5.13 19.42 8.59
CA ILE A 398 -3.89 19.30 7.81
C ILE A 398 -4.12 19.47 6.30
N PRO A 399 -5.06 18.77 5.63
CA PRO A 399 -5.38 19.02 4.23
C PRO A 399 -5.82 20.45 3.94
N MET A 400 -6.57 21.08 4.85
CA MET A 400 -6.97 22.48 4.71
C MET A 400 -5.76 23.43 4.78
N ALA A 401 -4.84 23.20 5.71
CA ALA A 401 -3.59 23.96 5.80
C ALA A 401 -2.73 23.83 4.53
N ILE A 402 -2.58 22.60 4.03
CA ILE A 402 -1.87 22.33 2.77
C ILE A 402 -2.58 23.02 1.59
N GLY A 403 -3.91 22.94 1.49
CA GLY A 403 -4.69 23.60 0.44
C GLY A 403 -4.52 25.12 0.43
N ASN A 404 -4.49 25.74 1.62
CA ASN A 404 -4.24 27.18 1.75
C ASN A 404 -2.81 27.55 1.33
N LEU A 405 -1.82 26.72 1.65
CA LEU A 405 -0.44 26.92 1.21
C LEU A 405 -0.32 26.76 -0.32
N VAL A 406 -0.98 25.78 -0.92
CA VAL A 406 -1.07 25.63 -2.38
C VAL A 406 -1.68 26.88 -3.01
N ARG A 407 -2.78 27.41 -2.46
CA ARG A 407 -3.38 28.67 -2.92
C ARG A 407 -2.38 29.84 -2.91
N GLN A 408 -1.63 30.00 -1.81
CA GLN A 408 -0.61 31.06 -1.70
C GLN A 408 0.50 30.88 -2.76
N GLN A 409 1.01 29.67 -2.94
CA GLN A 409 2.07 29.39 -3.91
C GLN A 409 1.59 29.60 -5.36
N LEU A 410 0.36 29.24 -5.69
CA LEU A 410 -0.19 29.40 -7.04
C LEU A 410 -0.58 30.86 -7.36
N ALA A 411 -0.88 31.67 -6.36
CA ALA A 411 -1.06 33.12 -6.53
C ALA A 411 0.22 33.80 -7.07
N GLU A 412 1.40 33.26 -6.75
CA GLU A 412 2.69 33.77 -7.24
C GLU A 412 2.87 33.66 -8.78
N ILE A 413 2.08 32.81 -9.41
CA ILE A 413 2.04 32.67 -10.88
C ILE A 413 0.77 33.28 -11.49
N GLY A 414 -0.04 34.01 -10.69
CA GLY A 414 -1.26 34.65 -11.12
C GLY A 414 -2.48 33.73 -11.19
N LEU A 415 -2.42 32.52 -10.65
CA LEU A 415 -3.57 31.62 -10.60
C LEU A 415 -4.35 31.83 -9.29
N ASP A 416 -5.55 32.39 -9.41
CA ASP A 416 -6.48 32.55 -8.28
C ASP A 416 -7.12 31.20 -7.93
N VAL A 417 -6.96 30.75 -6.69
CA VAL A 417 -7.43 29.44 -6.22
C VAL A 417 -8.42 29.59 -5.07
N VAL A 418 -9.59 28.99 -5.22
CA VAL A 418 -10.59 28.85 -4.15
C VAL A 418 -10.46 27.46 -3.51
N VAL A 419 -10.10 27.41 -2.22
CA VAL A 419 -10.00 26.17 -1.48
C VAL A 419 -11.37 25.78 -0.94
N THR A 420 -11.85 24.59 -1.28
CA THR A 420 -13.13 24.04 -0.85
C THR A 420 -12.90 22.77 -0.04
N GLY A 421 -13.23 22.81 1.26
CA GLY A 421 -13.16 21.66 2.16
C GLY A 421 -14.36 20.73 1.93
N ILE A 422 -14.09 19.48 1.60
CA ILE A 422 -15.12 18.44 1.46
C ILE A 422 -15.19 17.66 2.77
N PRO A 423 -16.33 17.66 3.47
CA PRO A 423 -16.49 16.88 4.71
C PRO A 423 -16.34 15.39 4.45
N ILE A 424 -15.57 14.72 5.28
CA ILE A 424 -15.47 13.26 5.32
C ILE A 424 -16.23 12.80 6.57
N HIS A 425 -17.43 12.32 6.39
CA HIS A 425 -18.26 11.79 7.47
C HIS A 425 -17.97 10.31 7.76
N SER A 426 -17.46 9.58 6.79
CA SER A 426 -16.98 8.20 6.91
C SER A 426 -16.05 7.90 5.75
N ALA A 427 -14.85 7.46 6.03
CA ALA A 427 -13.83 6.98 5.12
C ALA A 427 -13.53 7.86 3.87
N SER A 428 -12.29 7.85 3.42
CA SER A 428 -11.79 8.51 2.20
C SER A 428 -12.59 8.17 0.92
N ALA A 429 -13.34 7.08 0.92
CA ALA A 429 -14.18 6.63 -0.20
C ALA A 429 -15.17 7.70 -0.67
N ALA A 430 -15.84 8.42 0.24
CA ALA A 430 -16.80 9.47 -0.12
C ALA A 430 -16.14 10.66 -0.84
N TYR A 431 -14.94 11.05 -0.43
CA TYR A 431 -14.15 12.08 -1.10
C TYR A 431 -13.77 11.66 -2.52
N PHE A 432 -13.27 10.44 -2.70
CA PHE A 432 -12.90 9.95 -4.02
C PHE A 432 -14.10 9.70 -4.93
N ALA A 433 -15.23 9.24 -4.38
CA ALA A 433 -16.48 9.13 -5.13
C ALA A 433 -16.92 10.50 -5.67
N LYS A 434 -16.81 11.57 -4.87
CA LYS A 434 -17.10 12.93 -5.30
C LYS A 434 -16.14 13.38 -6.42
N LEU A 435 -14.84 13.10 -6.33
CA LEU A 435 -13.90 13.41 -7.41
C LEU A 435 -14.22 12.64 -8.70
N ALA A 436 -14.72 11.42 -8.60
CA ALA A 436 -15.09 10.58 -9.73
C ALA A 436 -16.41 11.01 -10.39
N THR A 437 -17.28 11.75 -9.68
CA THR A 437 -18.60 12.18 -10.18
C THR A 437 -18.43 13.08 -11.41
N PRO A 438 -19.12 12.78 -12.53
CA PRO A 438 -19.11 13.66 -13.69
C PRO A 438 -19.74 15.02 -13.37
N GLY A 439 -19.15 16.10 -13.91
CA GLY A 439 -19.69 17.45 -13.74
C GLY A 439 -19.31 18.17 -12.44
N GLU A 440 -18.67 17.49 -11.50
CA GLU A 440 -18.14 18.17 -10.29
C GLU A 440 -17.20 19.32 -10.68
N PRO A 441 -17.36 20.51 -10.07
CA PRO A 441 -16.73 21.74 -10.54
C PRO A 441 -15.27 21.94 -10.08
N TRP A 442 -14.60 20.92 -9.55
CA TRP A 442 -13.21 21.05 -9.13
C TRP A 442 -12.25 21.10 -10.33
N ASP A 443 -11.22 21.92 -10.23
CA ASP A 443 -10.14 22.05 -11.19
C ASP A 443 -8.87 21.35 -10.67
N LEU A 444 -8.66 21.45 -9.37
CA LEU A 444 -7.56 20.85 -8.60
C LEU A 444 -8.15 20.01 -7.47
N ALA A 445 -7.52 18.89 -7.15
CA ALA A 445 -7.91 18.11 -5.98
C ALA A 445 -6.67 17.56 -5.27
N PHE A 446 -6.54 17.83 -3.97
CA PHE A 446 -5.49 17.25 -3.14
C PHE A 446 -5.94 15.89 -2.63
N GLY A 447 -5.25 14.84 -3.05
CA GLY A 447 -5.64 13.46 -2.80
C GLY A 447 -4.49 12.56 -2.36
N LEU A 448 -4.88 11.42 -1.80
CA LEU A 448 -4.02 10.32 -1.40
C LEU A 448 -4.21 9.15 -2.36
N TRP A 449 -3.15 8.42 -2.64
CA TRP A 449 -3.20 7.17 -3.37
C TRP A 449 -2.38 6.11 -2.67
N SER A 450 -3.04 5.05 -2.19
CA SER A 450 -2.40 3.87 -1.61
C SER A 450 -2.62 2.68 -2.56
N PRO A 451 -1.57 1.96 -2.97
CA PRO A 451 -1.72 0.83 -3.87
C PRO A 451 -2.30 -0.36 -3.11
N SER A 452 -3.25 -1.06 -3.72
CA SER A 452 -3.82 -2.30 -3.14
C SER A 452 -2.93 -3.53 -3.34
N TYR A 453 -1.89 -3.42 -4.17
CA TYR A 453 -0.87 -4.45 -4.42
C TYR A 453 0.41 -3.79 -4.95
N ILE A 454 1.51 -4.51 -4.84
CA ILE A 454 2.85 -3.98 -5.17
C ILE A 454 3.18 -4.27 -6.62
N ASP A 455 2.92 -3.31 -7.49
CA ASP A 455 3.29 -3.29 -8.91
C ASP A 455 3.22 -1.84 -9.43
N PRO A 456 4.12 -1.39 -10.34
CA PRO A 456 4.03 -0.06 -10.94
C PRO A 456 2.70 0.21 -11.66
N PHE A 457 2.02 -0.84 -12.15
CA PHE A 457 0.67 -0.73 -12.72
C PHE A 457 -0.32 -0.08 -11.73
N ALA A 458 -0.18 -0.38 -10.44
CA ALA A 458 -1.06 0.14 -9.39
C ALA A 458 -0.94 1.66 -9.19
N TYR A 459 0.10 2.28 -9.72
CA TYR A 459 0.24 3.74 -9.76
C TYR A 459 -0.03 4.29 -11.17
N ILE A 460 0.72 3.85 -12.16
CA ILE A 460 0.71 4.46 -13.49
C ILE A 460 -0.59 4.17 -14.24
N ASN A 461 -1.00 2.90 -14.32
CA ASN A 461 -2.21 2.56 -15.07
C ASN A 461 -3.48 2.93 -14.31
N LEU A 462 -3.57 2.63 -13.01
CA LEU A 462 -4.78 2.92 -12.24
C LEU A 462 -5.08 4.42 -12.20
N LEU A 463 -4.06 5.26 -12.12
CA LEU A 463 -4.24 6.72 -12.02
C LEU A 463 -4.40 7.42 -13.38
N PHE A 464 -3.80 6.88 -14.46
CA PHE A 464 -3.70 7.63 -15.71
C PHE A 464 -4.18 6.89 -16.97
N ASP A 465 -4.53 5.60 -16.90
CA ASP A 465 -5.10 4.90 -18.05
C ASP A 465 -6.60 5.21 -18.19
N ARG A 466 -7.03 5.54 -19.41
CA ARG A 466 -8.44 5.83 -19.75
C ARG A 466 -9.43 4.73 -19.32
N ARG A 467 -8.97 3.49 -19.18
CA ARG A 467 -9.81 2.36 -18.73
C ARG A 467 -10.33 2.52 -17.31
N PHE A 468 -9.69 3.37 -16.52
CA PHE A 468 -10.04 3.64 -15.13
C PHE A 468 -10.73 5.00 -14.92
N LEU A 469 -11.18 5.64 -16.00
CA LEU A 469 -12.04 6.82 -15.93
C LEU A 469 -13.33 6.49 -15.16
N GLY A 470 -13.72 7.39 -14.26
CA GLY A 470 -14.87 7.17 -13.37
C GLY A 470 -14.63 6.18 -12.23
N ALA A 471 -13.36 5.70 -12.07
CA ALA A 471 -12.92 4.88 -10.96
C ALA A 471 -11.70 5.53 -10.29
N SER A 472 -10.49 5.05 -10.54
CA SER A 472 -9.26 5.57 -9.92
C SER A 472 -8.53 6.64 -10.73
N ASN A 473 -8.83 6.80 -12.01
CA ASN A 473 -8.28 7.89 -12.82
C ASN A 473 -9.06 9.20 -12.55
N PHE A 474 -8.76 9.84 -11.43
CA PHE A 474 -9.40 11.10 -11.02
C PHE A 474 -9.01 12.26 -11.92
N THR A 475 -7.80 12.24 -12.49
CA THR A 475 -7.33 13.31 -13.39
C THR A 475 -8.09 13.39 -14.70
N ARG A 476 -8.85 12.35 -15.05
CA ARG A 476 -9.53 12.17 -16.34
C ARG A 476 -8.57 12.23 -17.53
N PHE A 477 -7.30 11.90 -17.27
CA PHE A 477 -6.28 11.82 -18.31
C PHE A 477 -6.61 10.74 -19.34
N ALA A 478 -6.54 11.07 -20.62
CA ALA A 478 -6.85 10.17 -21.72
C ALA A 478 -6.01 10.55 -22.95
N SER A 479 -4.82 9.99 -23.05
CA SER A 479 -3.93 10.15 -24.22
C SER A 479 -3.77 8.82 -24.94
N ALA A 480 -4.22 8.72 -26.18
CA ALA A 480 -4.15 7.49 -26.96
C ALA A 480 -2.71 6.94 -27.08
N PRO A 481 -1.67 7.75 -27.40
CA PRO A 481 -0.29 7.25 -27.46
C PRO A 481 0.24 6.75 -26.11
N VAL A 482 -0.09 7.45 -25.02
CA VAL A 482 0.37 7.08 -23.67
C VAL A 482 -0.38 5.85 -23.17
N ASN A 483 -1.68 5.76 -23.45
CA ASN A 483 -2.47 4.58 -23.11
C ASN A 483 -1.96 3.33 -23.86
N GLU A 484 -1.47 3.47 -25.08
CA GLU A 484 -0.82 2.35 -25.80
C GLU A 484 0.49 1.94 -25.14
N GLN A 485 1.33 2.90 -24.72
CA GLN A 485 2.55 2.59 -23.97
C GLN A 485 2.26 1.91 -22.63
N MET A 486 1.25 2.38 -21.88
CA MET A 486 0.78 1.72 -20.68
C MET A 486 0.31 0.30 -20.93
N ARG A 487 -0.40 0.06 -22.06
CA ARG A 487 -0.83 -1.30 -22.44
C ARG A 487 0.35 -2.21 -22.75
N ARG A 488 1.38 -1.69 -23.45
CA ARG A 488 2.62 -2.46 -23.76
C ARG A 488 3.37 -2.80 -22.48
N ALA A 489 3.62 -1.81 -21.60
CA ALA A 489 4.29 -2.04 -20.32
C ALA A 489 3.54 -3.05 -19.44
N ALA A 490 2.20 -2.98 -19.42
CA ALA A 490 1.36 -3.89 -18.65
C ALA A 490 1.42 -5.36 -19.13
N ARG A 491 1.83 -5.62 -20.37
CA ARG A 491 1.99 -6.97 -20.94
C ARG A 491 3.38 -7.57 -20.72
N LEU A 492 4.37 -6.75 -20.36
CA LEU A 492 5.71 -7.25 -20.11
C LEU A 492 5.71 -8.15 -18.87
N PRO A 493 6.41 -9.29 -18.92
CA PRO A 493 6.62 -10.13 -17.75
C PRO A 493 7.25 -9.36 -16.58
N GLN A 494 7.10 -9.84 -15.37
CA GLN A 494 7.81 -9.30 -14.22
C GLN A 494 9.33 -9.37 -14.45
N GLY A 495 10.04 -8.27 -14.21
CA GLY A 495 11.48 -8.18 -14.41
C GLY A 495 11.96 -6.79 -14.84
N SER A 496 13.22 -6.73 -15.30
CA SER A 496 13.93 -5.48 -15.65
C SER A 496 13.24 -4.68 -16.75
N ASP A 497 12.76 -5.37 -17.80
CA ASP A 497 12.14 -4.70 -18.96
C ASP A 497 10.82 -4.02 -18.56
N ARG A 498 10.01 -4.69 -17.73
CA ARG A 498 8.80 -4.10 -17.15
C ARG A 498 9.15 -2.90 -16.27
N SER A 499 10.12 -3.05 -15.38
CA SER A 499 10.58 -1.99 -14.50
C SER A 499 11.08 -0.77 -15.29
N SER A 500 11.88 -1.00 -16.34
CA SER A 500 12.39 0.06 -17.21
C SER A 500 11.29 0.76 -18.01
N ALA A 501 10.31 0.01 -18.51
CA ALA A 501 9.17 0.57 -19.25
C ALA A 501 8.31 1.47 -18.34
N TYR A 502 8.09 1.06 -17.09
CA TYR A 502 7.34 1.87 -16.13
C TYR A 502 8.13 3.08 -15.63
N ALA A 503 9.45 2.96 -15.45
CA ALA A 503 10.32 4.10 -15.15
C ALA A 503 10.23 5.17 -16.26
N ALA A 504 10.26 4.75 -17.52
CA ALA A 504 10.13 5.66 -18.66
C ALA A 504 8.74 6.32 -18.73
N LEU A 505 7.67 5.58 -18.43
CA LEU A 505 6.31 6.10 -18.36
C LEU A 505 6.14 7.12 -17.23
N ASP A 506 6.68 6.85 -16.06
CA ASP A 506 6.64 7.74 -14.90
C ASP A 506 7.29 9.08 -15.22
N VAL A 507 8.52 9.03 -15.72
CA VAL A 507 9.26 10.24 -16.12
C VAL A 507 8.53 11.01 -17.21
N ARG A 508 8.00 10.32 -18.23
CA ARG A 508 7.24 10.95 -19.31
C ARG A 508 5.97 11.62 -18.81
N LEU A 509 5.22 10.96 -17.95
CA LEU A 509 4.00 11.51 -17.36
C LEU A 509 4.33 12.76 -16.53
N ALA A 510 5.34 12.71 -15.69
CA ALA A 510 5.74 13.85 -14.87
C ALA A 510 6.26 15.02 -15.72
N ARG A 511 7.23 14.77 -16.61
CA ARG A 511 7.96 15.80 -17.37
C ARG A 511 7.16 16.42 -18.50
N ASP A 512 6.52 15.55 -19.31
CA ASP A 512 5.98 16.00 -20.61
C ASP A 512 4.48 16.35 -20.50
N LEU A 513 3.74 15.62 -19.69
CA LEU A 513 2.28 15.63 -19.68
C LEU A 513 1.68 16.24 -18.42
N ALA A 514 2.33 16.07 -17.29
CA ALA A 514 1.93 16.60 -15.98
C ALA A 514 0.43 16.45 -15.69
N PRO A 515 -0.17 15.23 -15.69
CA PRO A 515 -1.60 15.06 -15.41
C PRO A 515 -1.95 15.36 -13.95
N ALA A 516 -0.96 15.39 -13.08
CA ALA A 516 -1.03 15.76 -11.67
C ALA A 516 0.29 16.39 -11.23
N ALA A 517 0.30 17.02 -10.07
CA ALA A 517 1.52 17.35 -9.36
C ALA A 517 1.71 16.33 -8.22
N ALA A 518 2.69 15.46 -8.34
CA ALA A 518 3.14 14.63 -7.24
C ALA A 518 3.73 15.54 -6.16
N VAL A 519 3.36 15.32 -4.90
CA VAL A 519 3.81 16.15 -3.77
C VAL A 519 4.82 15.37 -2.94
N ASP A 520 4.43 14.22 -2.43
CA ASP A 520 5.28 13.39 -1.57
C ASP A 520 4.77 11.95 -1.46
N PHE A 521 5.61 11.09 -0.85
CA PHE A 521 5.21 9.79 -0.33
C PHE A 521 5.23 9.82 1.19
N LEU A 522 4.09 9.45 1.80
CA LEU A 522 3.96 9.36 3.25
C LEU A 522 4.94 8.33 3.81
N ASN A 523 5.54 8.65 4.93
CA ASN A 523 6.25 7.66 5.72
C ASN A 523 5.24 6.84 6.53
N GLU A 524 5.54 5.58 6.74
CA GLU A 524 4.87 4.74 7.72
C GLU A 524 5.52 4.96 9.08
N VAL A 525 4.71 5.36 10.04
CA VAL A 525 5.17 5.63 11.40
C VAL A 525 4.62 4.55 12.31
N THR A 526 5.50 3.91 13.03
CA THR A 526 5.17 2.88 14.01
C THR A 526 5.62 3.33 15.40
N LEU A 527 4.67 3.54 16.30
CA LEU A 527 4.91 3.65 17.73
C LEU A 527 4.31 2.41 18.39
N VAL A 528 5.10 1.74 19.22
CA VAL A 528 4.65 0.58 20.00
C VAL A 528 4.91 0.78 21.48
N SER A 529 4.15 0.08 22.33
CA SER A 529 4.39 0.08 23.78
C SER A 529 5.68 -0.65 24.14
N GLY A 530 6.16 -0.42 25.34
CA GLY A 530 7.31 -1.14 25.91
C GLY A 530 7.12 -2.65 26.04
N ARG A 531 5.88 -3.14 25.94
CA ARG A 531 5.53 -4.58 25.96
C ARG A 531 5.86 -5.32 24.67
N VAL A 532 5.99 -4.60 23.55
CA VAL A 532 6.23 -5.23 22.24
C VAL A 532 7.70 -5.59 22.07
N ASP A 533 7.98 -6.82 21.64
CA ASP A 533 9.31 -7.23 21.22
C ASP A 533 9.47 -6.99 19.72
N LEU A 534 10.22 -5.95 19.38
CA LEU A 534 10.49 -5.56 18.00
C LEU A 534 11.47 -6.49 17.27
N GLY A 535 12.10 -7.44 17.98
CA GLY A 535 12.91 -8.48 17.37
C GLY A 535 12.12 -9.49 16.52
N CYS A 536 10.79 -9.52 16.68
CA CYS A 536 9.90 -10.41 15.93
C CYS A 536 9.45 -9.83 14.59
N VAL A 537 9.58 -8.51 14.36
CA VAL A 537 8.97 -7.80 13.23
C VAL A 537 10.05 -7.16 12.36
N ALA A 538 9.96 -7.31 11.04
CA ALA A 538 10.91 -6.70 10.11
C ALA A 538 10.70 -5.19 9.91
N LEU A 539 9.65 -4.58 10.47
CA LEU A 539 9.30 -3.17 10.31
C LEU A 539 9.29 -2.73 8.83
N ARG A 540 8.63 -3.54 8.01
CA ARG A 540 8.34 -3.21 6.61
C ARG A 540 7.42 -1.98 6.53
N PRO A 541 7.15 -1.38 5.34
CA PRO A 541 6.27 -0.21 5.21
C PRO A 541 4.91 -0.34 5.90
N VAL A 542 4.37 -1.55 6.04
CA VAL A 542 3.15 -1.82 6.83
C VAL A 542 3.50 -2.79 7.94
N LEU A 543 3.12 -2.49 9.19
CA LEU A 543 3.32 -3.38 10.33
C LEU A 543 2.60 -4.71 10.08
N ASP A 544 3.35 -5.81 10.07
CA ASP A 544 2.77 -7.15 10.01
C ASP A 544 2.32 -7.58 11.42
N LEU A 545 1.03 -7.40 11.68
CA LEU A 545 0.47 -7.81 12.97
C LEU A 545 0.61 -9.31 13.23
N THR A 546 0.71 -10.16 12.20
CA THR A 546 0.89 -11.60 12.43
C THR A 546 2.26 -11.93 13.01
N ALA A 547 3.27 -11.09 12.76
CA ALA A 547 4.63 -11.28 13.23
C ALA A 547 4.91 -10.67 14.61
N VAL A 548 4.00 -9.84 15.16
CA VAL A 548 4.22 -9.20 16.47
C VAL A 548 4.30 -10.23 17.59
N CYS A 549 5.14 -9.96 18.57
CA CYS A 549 5.20 -10.71 19.81
C CYS A 549 5.32 -9.76 21.01
N LEU A 550 4.92 -10.27 22.18
CA LEU A 550 5.03 -9.58 23.46
C LEU A 550 6.24 -10.10 24.23
N LYS A 551 6.86 -9.19 25.03
CA LYS A 551 7.98 -9.53 25.93
C LYS A 551 7.54 -10.40 27.08
#